data_359ca424d8a5b03840a42ac827dbf626
#
_entry.id   359ca424d8a5b03840a42ac827dbf626
#
_cell.length_a   1.000
_cell.length_b   1.000
_cell.length_c   1.000
_cell.angle_alpha   90.00
_cell.angle_beta   90.00
_cell.angle_gamma   90.00
#
_symmetry.space_group_name_H-M   'P 1'
#
loop_
_entity.id
_entity.type
_entity.pdbx_description
1 polymer ?
#
loop_
_entity_poly.entity_id
_entity_poly.type
_entity_poly.pdbx_seq_one_letter_code
_entity_poly.pdbx_strand_id
1 'polypeptide(L)'
;MKLVLGLALVLGARSVDAQTRHYYEQTYLPAPHNWAFREAYPRADRLFNAFDYGHAILYETLWRKPNAAPAILEQKQFDFITKKLLVNPPRVMLDESAIGPEYSKLIPEVLEMFEWAHMLHRQLYDVLADERVKPEDKDARVAEVLQYYRSRPALAFSSRPKDMELMEGQSYSLAFRKKFPKYNGLIWSYHWLQMTLYDALLAGQTLADRRANVALVTDRFWQMVRGGQSSLPAMMPMSPAIATRFSARYPEAAIIFDNLHSLHDVVSDILSNPAVPRDQKRKAILAAAARYRDDTSNVTSTEAWRSMAAEMGVGNMGGLPPLTRSQ
;
A
#
# COMPACT_ATOMS: atom_id res chain seq x y z
N MET A 1 51.05 -51.74 -3.47
CA MET A 1 49.60 -51.69 -3.36
C MET A 1 49.27 -50.43 -2.57
N LYS A 2 48.98 -49.30 -3.29
CA LYS A 2 48.67 -48.00 -2.66
C LYS A 2 47.18 -47.77 -2.78
N LEU A 3 46.50 -47.76 -1.68
CA LEU A 3 45.06 -47.43 -1.58
C LEU A 3 44.93 -45.91 -1.64
N VAL A 4 44.29 -45.39 -2.66
CA VAL A 4 43.90 -43.97 -2.73
C VAL A 4 42.46 -43.86 -2.23
N LEU A 5 42.32 -43.27 -1.04
CA LEU A 5 41.03 -42.94 -0.48
C LEU A 5 40.51 -41.66 -1.14
N GLY A 6 39.56 -41.78 -2.05
CA GLY A 6 38.84 -40.65 -2.63
C GLY A 6 37.82 -40.08 -1.61
N LEU A 7 38.13 -38.88 -1.12
CA LEU A 7 37.17 -38.10 -0.29
C LEU A 7 36.17 -37.44 -1.24
N ALA A 8 34.95 -38.01 -1.35
CA ALA A 8 33.88 -37.37 -2.07
C ALA A 8 33.31 -36.21 -1.22
N LEU A 9 33.64 -34.99 -1.58
CA LEU A 9 32.99 -33.78 -1.06
C LEU A 9 31.55 -33.74 -1.60
N VAL A 10 30.59 -34.19 -0.77
CA VAL A 10 29.18 -33.89 -1.03
C VAL A 10 28.96 -32.44 -0.64
N LEU A 11 29.16 -31.54 -1.57
CA LEU A 11 28.63 -30.17 -1.50
C LEU A 11 27.11 -30.28 -1.59
N GLY A 12 26.48 -30.32 -0.43
CA GLY A 12 25.03 -30.19 -0.34
C GLY A 12 24.62 -28.87 -1.00
N ALA A 13 24.06 -28.95 -2.18
CA ALA A 13 23.33 -27.86 -2.78
C ALA A 13 22.19 -27.53 -1.82
N ARG A 14 22.42 -26.61 -0.88
CA ARG A 14 21.33 -25.95 -0.16
C ARG A 14 20.55 -25.21 -1.24
N SER A 15 19.34 -25.67 -1.47
CA SER A 15 18.45 -25.10 -2.45
C SER A 15 18.40 -23.59 -2.29
N VAL A 16 18.66 -22.88 -3.35
CA VAL A 16 18.53 -21.41 -3.46
C VAL A 16 17.10 -20.96 -3.11
N ASP A 17 16.14 -21.86 -3.10
CA ASP A 17 14.76 -21.65 -2.66
C ASP A 17 14.60 -21.19 -1.20
N ALA A 18 15.56 -21.44 -0.32
CA ALA A 18 15.48 -20.96 1.07
C ALA A 18 15.76 -19.45 1.20
N GLN A 19 16.34 -18.81 0.19
CA GLN A 19 16.66 -17.37 0.19
C GLN A 19 15.63 -16.52 -0.55
N THR A 20 14.65 -17.11 -1.24
CA THR A 20 13.63 -16.41 -2.02
C THR A 20 12.24 -16.43 -1.40
N ARG A 21 12.08 -16.93 -0.18
CA ARG A 21 10.82 -16.79 0.53
C ARG A 21 10.70 -15.35 1.02
N HIS A 22 9.86 -14.59 0.32
CA HIS A 22 9.56 -13.21 0.69
C HIS A 22 9.00 -13.16 2.12
N TYR A 23 9.39 -12.13 2.87
CA TYR A 23 8.95 -11.86 4.25
C TYR A 23 7.43 -12.02 4.41
N TYR A 24 6.65 -11.52 3.48
CA TYR A 24 5.19 -11.59 3.49
C TYR A 24 4.64 -13.03 3.46
N GLU A 25 5.21 -13.89 2.62
CA GLU A 25 4.75 -15.28 2.49
C GLU A 25 4.99 -16.08 3.77
N GLN A 26 5.99 -15.69 4.54
CA GLN A 26 6.32 -16.31 5.83
C GLN A 26 5.41 -15.81 6.95
N THR A 27 4.85 -14.61 6.80
CA THR A 27 4.08 -13.94 7.85
C THR A 27 2.57 -13.98 7.62
N TYR A 28 2.08 -14.52 6.51
CA TYR A 28 0.67 -14.72 6.27
C TYR A 28 0.04 -15.61 7.34
N LEU A 29 -1.19 -15.28 7.75
CA LEU A 29 -2.03 -16.25 8.44
C LEU A 29 -2.25 -17.44 7.52
N PRO A 30 -1.81 -18.66 7.89
CA PRO A 30 -2.03 -19.84 7.05
C PRO A 30 -3.51 -20.09 6.83
N ALA A 31 -3.96 -20.03 5.58
CA ALA A 31 -5.36 -20.20 5.23
C ALA A 31 -5.51 -20.71 3.79
N PRO A 32 -6.60 -21.44 3.49
CA PRO A 32 -6.84 -22.00 2.14
C PRO A 32 -7.10 -20.92 1.08
N HIS A 33 -7.46 -19.70 1.47
CA HIS A 33 -7.70 -18.58 0.56
C HIS A 33 -6.43 -17.84 0.13
N ASN A 34 -5.29 -18.11 0.76
CA ASN A 34 -4.05 -17.44 0.38
C ASN A 34 -3.76 -17.63 -1.11
N TRP A 35 -3.36 -16.54 -1.78
CA TRP A 35 -3.05 -16.43 -3.21
C TRP A 35 -4.27 -16.42 -4.16
N ALA A 36 -5.50 -16.46 -3.65
CA ALA A 36 -6.70 -16.47 -4.49
C ALA A 36 -6.81 -15.21 -5.37
N PHE A 37 -6.42 -14.04 -4.84
CA PHE A 37 -6.40 -12.81 -5.64
C PHE A 37 -5.36 -12.87 -6.77
N ARG A 38 -4.16 -13.35 -6.49
CA ARG A 38 -3.10 -13.55 -7.48
C ARG A 38 -3.53 -14.49 -8.60
N GLU A 39 -4.21 -15.59 -8.25
CA GLU A 39 -4.71 -16.58 -9.22
C GLU A 39 -5.85 -16.01 -10.08
N ALA A 40 -6.80 -15.33 -9.47
CA ALA A 40 -7.99 -14.82 -10.17
C ALA A 40 -7.71 -13.53 -10.96
N TYR A 41 -6.80 -12.66 -10.46
CA TYR A 41 -6.53 -11.31 -10.98
C TYR A 41 -5.03 -11.01 -11.10
N PRO A 42 -4.24 -11.82 -11.83
CA PRO A 42 -2.77 -11.73 -11.83
C PRO A 42 -2.22 -10.38 -12.30
N ARG A 43 -2.97 -9.64 -13.14
CA ARG A 43 -2.55 -8.29 -13.58
C ARG A 43 -2.68 -7.25 -12.47
N ALA A 44 -3.77 -7.30 -11.70
CA ALA A 44 -3.99 -6.40 -10.57
C ALA A 44 -3.02 -6.72 -9.41
N ASP A 45 -2.77 -8.00 -9.10
CA ASP A 45 -1.77 -8.42 -8.10
C ASP A 45 -0.37 -7.88 -8.45
N ARG A 46 0.03 -7.98 -9.72
CA ARG A 46 1.33 -7.44 -10.17
C ARG A 46 1.42 -5.91 -10.07
N LEU A 47 0.32 -5.17 -10.27
CA LEU A 47 0.31 -3.74 -10.02
C LEU A 47 0.52 -3.43 -8.54
N PHE A 48 -0.07 -4.21 -7.64
CA PHE A 48 0.18 -4.06 -6.21
C PHE A 48 1.66 -4.28 -5.87
N ASN A 49 2.31 -5.29 -6.46
CA ASN A 49 3.77 -5.48 -6.30
C ASN A 49 4.58 -4.26 -6.78
N ALA A 50 4.13 -3.61 -7.86
CA ALA A 50 4.79 -2.40 -8.36
C ALA A 50 4.55 -1.18 -7.47
N PHE A 51 3.47 -1.13 -6.70
CA PHE A 51 3.20 -0.03 -5.76
C PHE A 51 4.14 -0.07 -4.57
N ASP A 52 4.35 -1.24 -3.97
CA ASP A 52 5.33 -1.43 -2.90
C ASP A 52 6.73 -1.02 -3.39
N TYR A 53 7.09 -1.47 -4.59
CA TYR A 53 8.34 -1.08 -5.23
C TYR A 53 8.42 0.44 -5.45
N GLY A 54 7.33 1.07 -5.86
CA GLY A 54 7.25 2.52 -6.10
C GLY A 54 7.44 3.34 -4.82
N HIS A 55 6.88 2.90 -3.69
CA HIS A 55 7.07 3.53 -2.39
C HIS A 55 8.53 3.42 -1.91
N ALA A 56 9.13 2.25 -2.01
CA ALA A 56 10.53 2.07 -1.63
C ALA A 56 11.48 2.95 -2.46
N ILE A 57 11.25 3.07 -3.78
CA ILE A 57 11.99 4.00 -4.64
C ILE A 57 11.79 5.45 -4.21
N LEU A 58 10.56 5.84 -3.88
CA LEU A 58 10.25 7.20 -3.43
C LEU A 58 11.08 7.57 -2.21
N TYR A 59 11.00 6.78 -1.16
CA TYR A 59 11.70 7.05 0.10
C TYR A 59 13.21 7.01 -0.04
N GLU A 60 13.74 6.01 -0.73
CA GLU A 60 15.18 5.92 -1.02
C GLU A 60 15.67 7.15 -1.79
N THR A 61 14.89 7.61 -2.77
CA THR A 61 15.23 8.79 -3.58
C THR A 61 15.21 10.06 -2.75
N LEU A 62 14.18 10.30 -1.94
CA LEU A 62 14.07 11.46 -1.07
C LEU A 62 15.18 11.48 -0.03
N TRP A 63 15.52 10.34 0.54
CA TRP A 63 16.59 10.22 1.52
C TRP A 63 17.97 10.45 0.94
N ARG A 64 18.27 9.87 -0.22
CA ARG A 64 19.61 9.95 -0.84
C ARG A 64 19.86 11.23 -1.62
N LYS A 65 18.81 11.89 -2.11
CA LYS A 65 18.92 13.05 -3.01
C LYS A 65 18.13 14.25 -2.52
N PRO A 66 18.33 14.71 -1.26
CA PRO A 66 17.54 15.79 -0.66
C PRO A 66 17.68 17.13 -1.40
N ASN A 67 18.82 17.35 -2.08
CA ASN A 67 19.16 18.59 -2.80
C ASN A 67 18.98 18.49 -4.32
N ALA A 68 18.41 17.39 -4.84
CA ALA A 68 18.17 17.29 -6.27
C ALA A 68 17.11 18.30 -6.73
N ALA A 69 17.26 18.82 -7.95
CA ALA A 69 16.28 19.73 -8.55
C ALA A 69 14.93 19.03 -8.67
N PRO A 70 13.86 19.55 -8.01
CA PRO A 70 12.59 18.82 -7.86
C PRO A 70 11.98 18.39 -9.18
N ALA A 71 11.85 19.30 -10.15
CA ALA A 71 11.22 19.01 -11.43
C ALA A 71 11.94 17.90 -12.24
N ILE A 72 13.29 17.90 -12.20
CA ILE A 72 14.11 16.89 -12.90
C ILE A 72 13.95 15.53 -12.20
N LEU A 73 14.02 15.51 -10.87
CA LEU A 73 13.89 14.29 -10.09
C LEU A 73 12.50 13.69 -10.25
N GLU A 74 11.47 14.50 -10.11
CA GLU A 74 10.08 14.10 -10.27
C GLU A 74 9.82 13.49 -11.64
N GLN A 75 10.19 14.19 -12.72
CA GLN A 75 9.98 13.69 -14.09
C GLN A 75 10.71 12.38 -14.32
N LYS A 76 11.95 12.25 -13.85
CA LYS A 76 12.73 11.01 -13.98
C LYS A 76 12.06 9.83 -13.28
N GLN A 77 11.59 10.02 -12.04
CA GLN A 77 10.96 8.96 -11.27
C GLN A 77 9.57 8.63 -11.82
N PHE A 78 8.80 9.63 -12.17
CA PHE A 78 7.50 9.45 -12.81
C PHE A 78 7.63 8.63 -14.10
N ASP A 79 8.58 8.97 -14.96
CA ASP A 79 8.82 8.24 -16.22
C ASP A 79 9.29 6.81 -15.98
N PHE A 80 10.17 6.58 -15.01
CA PHE A 80 10.61 5.24 -14.66
C PHE A 80 9.44 4.38 -14.20
N ILE A 81 8.62 4.90 -13.28
CA ILE A 81 7.51 4.16 -12.71
C ILE A 81 6.44 3.91 -13.77
N THR A 82 6.01 4.93 -14.50
CA THR A 82 4.86 4.82 -15.40
C THR A 82 5.18 4.15 -16.74
N LYS A 83 6.42 4.29 -17.23
CA LYS A 83 6.85 3.77 -18.55
C LYS A 83 7.62 2.45 -18.46
N LYS A 84 8.08 2.05 -17.27
CA LYS A 84 8.86 0.80 -17.09
C LYS A 84 8.26 -0.10 -16.02
N LEU A 85 8.21 0.36 -14.77
CA LEU A 85 7.79 -0.45 -13.65
C LEU A 85 6.33 -0.92 -13.78
N LEU A 86 5.39 -0.01 -14.01
CA LEU A 86 3.97 -0.35 -14.16
C LEU A 86 3.65 -1.09 -15.46
N VAL A 87 4.43 -0.89 -16.52
CA VAL A 87 4.25 -1.58 -17.80
C VAL A 87 4.69 -3.05 -17.71
N ASN A 88 5.73 -3.33 -16.92
CA ASN A 88 6.19 -4.69 -16.65
C ASN A 88 6.39 -4.91 -15.15
N PRO A 89 5.29 -4.94 -14.38
CA PRO A 89 5.36 -5.02 -12.93
C PRO A 89 5.90 -6.37 -12.44
N PRO A 90 6.56 -6.42 -11.28
CA PRO A 90 7.12 -7.65 -10.72
C PRO A 90 6.06 -8.74 -10.55
N ARG A 91 6.44 -9.99 -10.83
CA ARG A 91 5.54 -11.15 -10.66
C ARG A 91 5.30 -11.50 -9.20
N VAL A 92 6.31 -11.23 -8.39
CA VAL A 92 6.31 -11.47 -6.95
C VAL A 92 6.71 -10.18 -6.26
N MET A 93 6.31 -10.06 -5.03
CA MET A 93 6.69 -8.96 -4.20
C MET A 93 8.19 -9.03 -3.89
N LEU A 94 8.84 -7.88 -3.89
CA LEU A 94 10.24 -7.74 -3.51
C LEU A 94 10.32 -7.09 -2.13
N ASP A 95 11.27 -7.52 -1.31
CA ASP A 95 11.53 -6.86 -0.04
C ASP A 95 11.93 -5.40 -0.28
N GLU A 96 11.27 -4.46 0.39
CA GLU A 96 11.55 -3.03 0.25
C GLU A 96 13.01 -2.72 0.61
N SER A 97 13.61 -3.47 1.54
CA SER A 97 15.02 -3.34 1.89
C SER A 97 15.99 -3.63 0.74
N ALA A 98 15.60 -4.46 -0.22
CA ALA A 98 16.38 -4.72 -1.41
C ALA A 98 16.28 -3.57 -2.44
N ILE A 99 15.19 -2.81 -2.42
CA ILE A 99 14.92 -1.70 -3.33
C ILE A 99 15.45 -0.39 -2.76
N GLY A 100 15.21 -0.14 -1.47
CA GLY A 100 15.58 1.07 -0.74
C GLY A 100 16.46 0.79 0.48
N PRO A 101 17.72 0.33 0.31
CA PRO A 101 18.55 -0.12 1.43
C PRO A 101 18.92 0.98 2.42
N GLU A 102 19.07 2.21 1.98
CA GLU A 102 19.42 3.33 2.89
C GLU A 102 18.21 3.86 3.65
N TYR A 103 17.05 3.90 3.00
CA TYR A 103 15.78 4.18 3.64
C TYR A 103 15.43 3.10 4.70
N SER A 104 15.61 1.84 4.34
CA SER A 104 15.32 0.71 5.24
C SER A 104 16.21 0.70 6.49
N LYS A 105 17.46 1.12 6.37
CA LYS A 105 18.35 1.34 7.52
C LYS A 105 17.94 2.55 8.37
N LEU A 106 17.34 3.57 7.76
CA LEU A 106 16.93 4.76 8.46
C LEU A 106 15.77 4.48 9.42
N ILE A 107 14.75 3.76 8.97
CA ILE A 107 13.49 3.54 9.71
C ILE A 107 12.98 2.09 9.58
N PRO A 108 13.77 1.08 9.99
CA PRO A 108 13.37 -0.32 9.86
C PRO A 108 12.04 -0.61 10.59
N GLU A 109 11.76 0.06 11.71
CA GLU A 109 10.52 -0.13 12.46
C GLU A 109 9.28 0.29 11.67
N VAL A 110 9.37 1.38 10.91
CA VAL A 110 8.26 1.87 10.10
C VAL A 110 8.11 1.06 8.83
N LEU A 111 9.21 0.59 8.26
CA LEU A 111 9.17 -0.39 7.16
C LEU A 111 8.40 -1.65 7.57
N GLU A 112 8.70 -2.24 8.72
CA GLU A 112 7.98 -3.42 9.22
C GLU A 112 6.48 -3.13 9.45
N MET A 113 6.12 -1.91 9.88
CA MET A 113 4.72 -1.50 10.00
C MET A 113 4.01 -1.47 8.64
N PHE A 114 4.66 -0.89 7.63
CA PHE A 114 4.12 -0.85 6.26
C PHE A 114 3.95 -2.25 5.68
N GLU A 115 4.99 -3.07 5.79
CA GLU A 115 4.94 -4.46 5.33
C GLU A 115 3.83 -5.25 6.03
N TRP A 116 3.64 -5.08 7.35
CA TRP A 116 2.58 -5.74 8.09
C TRP A 116 1.18 -5.31 7.63
N ALA A 117 0.98 -4.04 7.32
CA ALA A 117 -0.29 -3.53 6.78
C ALA A 117 -0.52 -3.93 5.31
N HIS A 118 0.53 -4.01 4.49
CA HIS A 118 0.43 -4.54 3.13
C HIS A 118 0.10 -6.04 3.13
N MET A 119 0.60 -6.81 4.09
CA MET A 119 0.19 -8.20 4.30
C MET A 119 -1.31 -8.29 4.59
N LEU A 120 -1.85 -7.43 5.47
CA LEU A 120 -3.29 -7.35 5.71
C LEU A 120 -4.06 -7.06 4.43
N HIS A 121 -3.62 -6.08 3.63
CA HIS A 121 -4.22 -5.75 2.33
C HIS A 121 -4.33 -6.99 1.43
N ARG A 122 -3.23 -7.72 1.27
CA ARG A 122 -3.18 -8.90 0.40
C ARG A 122 -4.08 -10.02 0.86
N GLN A 123 -4.07 -10.33 2.16
CA GLN A 123 -4.92 -11.39 2.68
C GLN A 123 -6.41 -11.03 2.63
N LEU A 124 -6.79 -9.77 2.79
CA LEU A 124 -8.18 -9.35 2.60
C LEU A 124 -8.61 -9.45 1.13
N TYR A 125 -7.74 -9.12 0.17
CA TYR A 125 -8.03 -9.40 -1.24
C TYR A 125 -8.22 -10.89 -1.50
N ASP A 126 -7.38 -11.74 -0.93
CA ASP A 126 -7.47 -13.19 -1.09
C ASP A 126 -8.81 -13.73 -0.57
N VAL A 127 -9.24 -13.31 0.64
CA VAL A 127 -10.55 -13.68 1.19
C VAL A 127 -11.69 -13.28 0.26
N LEU A 128 -11.66 -12.02 -0.24
CA LEU A 128 -12.75 -11.52 -1.08
C LEU A 128 -12.75 -12.13 -2.48
N ALA A 129 -11.59 -12.47 -3.01
CA ALA A 129 -11.43 -13.06 -4.33
C ALA A 129 -11.71 -14.57 -4.38
N ASP A 130 -11.54 -15.29 -3.26
CA ASP A 130 -11.66 -16.75 -3.25
C ASP A 130 -13.11 -17.21 -3.42
N GLU A 131 -13.38 -17.87 -4.55
CA GLU A 131 -14.69 -18.45 -4.85
C GLU A 131 -15.03 -19.69 -3.99
N ARG A 132 -14.04 -20.31 -3.35
CA ARG A 132 -14.21 -21.43 -2.43
C ARG A 132 -14.73 -20.99 -1.06
N VAL A 133 -14.52 -19.73 -0.71
CA VAL A 133 -15.10 -19.11 0.50
C VAL A 133 -16.51 -18.63 0.15
N LYS A 134 -17.50 -19.25 0.76
CA LYS A 134 -18.91 -18.86 0.55
C LYS A 134 -19.16 -17.41 0.96
N PRO A 135 -20.08 -16.70 0.29
CA PRO A 135 -20.37 -15.30 0.62
C PRO A 135 -20.68 -15.05 2.10
N GLU A 136 -21.41 -15.97 2.74
CA GLU A 136 -21.77 -15.92 4.17
C GLU A 136 -20.59 -16.12 5.11
N ASP A 137 -19.52 -16.79 4.68
CA ASP A 137 -18.32 -17.05 5.49
C ASP A 137 -17.26 -15.96 5.36
N LYS A 138 -17.36 -15.09 4.34
CA LYS A 138 -16.33 -14.07 4.07
C LYS A 138 -16.13 -13.10 5.23
N ASP A 139 -17.19 -12.68 5.91
CA ASP A 139 -17.09 -11.78 7.06
C ASP A 139 -16.32 -12.40 8.22
N ALA A 140 -16.54 -13.68 8.49
CA ALA A 140 -15.80 -14.42 9.52
C ALA A 140 -14.31 -14.54 9.15
N ARG A 141 -13.98 -14.79 7.88
CA ARG A 141 -12.59 -14.85 7.42
C ARG A 141 -11.89 -13.50 7.45
N VAL A 142 -12.57 -12.42 7.09
CA VAL A 142 -12.05 -11.06 7.25
C VAL A 142 -11.76 -10.77 8.73
N ALA A 143 -12.67 -11.14 9.63
CA ALA A 143 -12.48 -10.97 11.07
C ALA A 143 -11.27 -11.76 11.62
N GLU A 144 -11.04 -13.00 11.14
CA GLU A 144 -9.84 -13.78 11.48
C GLU A 144 -8.54 -13.07 11.04
N VAL A 145 -8.48 -12.58 9.81
CA VAL A 145 -7.31 -11.87 9.29
C VAL A 145 -7.06 -10.58 10.08
N LEU A 146 -8.10 -9.81 10.41
CA LEU A 146 -8.00 -8.62 11.25
C LEU A 146 -7.53 -8.96 12.68
N GLN A 147 -8.02 -10.05 13.27
CA GLN A 147 -7.55 -10.50 14.57
C GLN A 147 -6.07 -10.88 14.52
N TYR A 148 -5.64 -11.58 13.48
CA TYR A 148 -4.24 -11.91 13.27
C TYR A 148 -3.38 -10.66 13.10
N TYR A 149 -3.83 -9.69 12.31
CA TYR A 149 -3.14 -8.41 12.16
C TYR A 149 -2.93 -7.71 13.51
N ARG A 150 -3.96 -7.66 14.36
CA ARG A 150 -3.87 -7.07 15.71
C ARG A 150 -3.01 -7.86 16.69
N SER A 151 -2.66 -9.10 16.40
CA SER A 151 -1.78 -9.91 17.25
C SER A 151 -0.36 -9.35 17.38
N ARG A 152 0.03 -8.42 16.51
CA ARG A 152 1.31 -7.70 16.56
C ARG A 152 1.10 -6.20 16.78
N PRO A 153 0.70 -5.77 18.00
CA PRO A 153 0.36 -4.36 18.26
C PRO A 153 1.52 -3.40 18.08
N ALA A 154 2.77 -3.91 18.11
CA ALA A 154 3.94 -3.10 17.81
C ALA A 154 4.03 -2.69 16.32
N LEU A 155 3.37 -3.41 15.42
CA LEU A 155 3.38 -3.17 13.98
C LEU A 155 2.02 -2.69 13.45
N ALA A 156 0.94 -2.93 14.19
CA ALA A 156 -0.40 -2.62 13.74
C ALA A 156 -0.71 -1.11 13.80
N PHE A 157 -1.32 -0.60 12.75
CA PHE A 157 -1.96 0.72 12.78
C PHE A 157 -3.20 0.69 13.67
N SER A 158 -3.54 1.83 14.26
CA SER A 158 -4.79 2.01 14.98
C SER A 158 -5.99 1.73 14.08
N SER A 159 -7.01 1.08 14.63
CA SER A 159 -8.34 0.94 14.00
C SER A 159 -9.28 2.11 14.34
N ARG A 160 -8.76 3.17 14.96
CA ARG A 160 -9.47 4.43 15.20
C ARG A 160 -9.17 5.42 14.08
N PRO A 161 -10.19 6.08 13.51
CA PRO A 161 -9.95 7.11 12.50
C PRO A 161 -9.12 8.24 13.06
N LYS A 162 -8.20 8.76 12.26
CA LYS A 162 -7.40 9.94 12.59
C LYS A 162 -7.96 11.17 11.90
N ASP A 163 -7.92 12.30 12.61
CA ASP A 163 -8.20 13.60 12.04
C ASP A 163 -7.11 13.99 11.03
N MET A 164 -7.48 14.71 9.96
CA MET A 164 -6.55 15.20 8.94
C MET A 164 -5.47 16.14 9.51
N GLU A 165 -5.71 16.78 10.65
CA GLU A 165 -4.71 17.57 11.35
C GLU A 165 -3.43 16.77 11.68
N LEU A 166 -3.57 15.44 11.89
CA LEU A 166 -2.41 14.57 12.06
C LEU A 166 -1.51 14.52 10.82
N MET A 167 -2.08 14.55 9.62
CA MET A 167 -1.35 14.51 8.35
C MET A 167 -0.99 15.92 7.86
N GLU A 168 -1.91 16.87 7.92
CA GLU A 168 -1.78 18.17 7.24
C GLU A 168 -1.43 19.34 8.17
N GLY A 169 -1.58 19.22 9.49
CA GLY A 169 -1.38 20.28 10.47
C GLY A 169 0.03 20.36 11.08
N GLN A 170 0.96 19.51 10.68
CA GLN A 170 2.30 19.49 11.26
C GLN A 170 3.24 20.45 10.52
N SER A 171 4.33 20.87 11.16
CA SER A 171 5.31 21.80 10.57
C SER A 171 5.99 21.30 9.30
N TYR A 172 6.00 20.00 9.07
CA TYR A 172 6.54 19.36 7.87
C TYR A 172 5.49 19.07 6.81
N SER A 173 4.21 19.18 7.12
CA SER A 173 3.11 18.76 6.24
C SER A 173 3.10 19.49 4.91
N LEU A 174 2.57 18.80 3.89
CA LEU A 174 2.43 19.29 2.52
C LEU A 174 3.76 19.56 1.78
N ALA A 175 4.91 19.26 2.38
CA ALA A 175 6.20 19.52 1.76
C ALA A 175 6.42 18.69 0.49
N PHE A 176 6.07 17.41 0.54
CA PHE A 176 6.17 16.51 -0.61
C PHE A 176 5.20 16.93 -1.72
N ARG A 177 3.93 17.12 -1.39
CA ARG A 177 2.87 17.57 -2.30
C ARG A 177 3.25 18.86 -3.03
N LYS A 178 3.78 19.86 -2.32
CA LYS A 178 4.21 21.13 -2.90
C LYS A 178 5.44 21.01 -3.79
N LYS A 179 6.38 20.14 -3.40
CA LYS A 179 7.67 20.00 -4.08
C LYS A 179 7.60 19.04 -5.28
N PHE A 180 6.76 18.01 -5.20
CA PHE A 180 6.63 16.92 -6.18
C PHE A 180 5.15 16.60 -6.49
N PRO A 181 4.36 17.55 -7.00
CA PRO A 181 2.91 17.41 -7.14
C PRO A 181 2.49 16.25 -8.06
N LYS A 182 3.23 16.03 -9.14
CA LYS A 182 2.98 14.95 -10.09
C LYS A 182 3.30 13.58 -9.49
N TYR A 183 4.39 13.47 -8.74
CA TYR A 183 4.76 12.23 -8.08
C TYR A 183 3.78 11.92 -6.93
N ASN A 184 3.39 12.92 -6.17
CA ASN A 184 2.39 12.78 -5.12
C ASN A 184 1.05 12.26 -5.68
N GLY A 185 0.57 12.86 -6.78
CA GLY A 185 -0.65 12.39 -7.45
C GLY A 185 -0.53 10.95 -7.99
N LEU A 186 0.66 10.53 -8.43
CA LEU A 186 0.91 9.14 -8.82
C LEU A 186 0.77 8.19 -7.62
N ILE A 187 1.36 8.52 -6.47
CA ILE A 187 1.23 7.73 -5.25
C ILE A 187 -0.25 7.65 -4.82
N TRP A 188 -0.98 8.74 -4.87
CA TRP A 188 -2.41 8.73 -4.57
C TRP A 188 -3.23 7.92 -5.58
N SER A 189 -2.80 7.84 -6.84
CA SER A 189 -3.43 6.92 -7.79
C SER A 189 -3.24 5.45 -7.38
N TYR A 190 -2.12 5.10 -6.75
CA TYR A 190 -1.91 3.77 -6.18
C TYR A 190 -2.88 3.49 -5.03
N HIS A 191 -2.99 4.41 -4.07
CA HIS A 191 -3.92 4.28 -2.95
C HIS A 191 -5.38 4.20 -3.45
N TRP A 192 -5.73 4.99 -4.46
CA TRP A 192 -7.04 4.91 -5.10
C TRP A 192 -7.29 3.50 -5.67
N LEU A 193 -6.36 2.95 -6.45
CA LEU A 193 -6.51 1.60 -7.01
C LEU A 193 -6.60 0.54 -5.92
N GLN A 194 -5.73 0.61 -4.91
CA GLN A 194 -5.75 -0.33 -3.79
C GLN A 194 -7.12 -0.37 -3.11
N MET A 195 -7.71 0.76 -2.83
CA MET A 195 -9.01 0.80 -2.15
C MET A 195 -10.17 0.42 -3.06
N THR A 196 -10.19 0.89 -4.31
CA THR A 196 -11.29 0.63 -5.23
C THR A 196 -11.36 -0.82 -5.74
N LEU A 197 -10.26 -1.57 -5.67
CA LEU A 197 -10.27 -3.02 -5.94
C LEU A 197 -11.15 -3.78 -4.93
N TYR A 198 -11.26 -3.35 -3.68
CA TYR A 198 -12.21 -3.94 -2.72
C TYR A 198 -13.66 -3.78 -3.18
N ASP A 199 -14.01 -2.58 -3.59
CA ASP A 199 -15.38 -2.32 -4.10
C ASP A 199 -15.65 -3.12 -5.39
N ALA A 200 -14.65 -3.30 -6.26
CA ALA A 200 -14.75 -4.13 -7.46
C ALA A 200 -15.04 -5.60 -7.11
N LEU A 201 -14.39 -6.14 -6.08
CA LEU A 201 -14.62 -7.50 -5.60
C LEU A 201 -15.97 -7.66 -4.89
N LEU A 202 -16.43 -6.64 -4.17
CA LEU A 202 -17.70 -6.67 -3.43
C LEU A 202 -18.93 -6.38 -4.30
N ALA A 203 -18.79 -5.63 -5.40
CA ALA A 203 -19.89 -5.26 -6.25
C ALA A 203 -20.37 -6.40 -7.18
N GLY A 204 -19.48 -7.34 -7.55
CA GLY A 204 -19.79 -8.42 -8.46
C GLY A 204 -20.51 -9.59 -7.76
N GLN A 205 -21.64 -10.04 -8.30
CA GLN A 205 -22.34 -11.24 -7.82
C GLN A 205 -21.68 -12.52 -8.31
N THR A 206 -21.19 -12.51 -9.54
CA THR A 206 -20.50 -13.65 -10.17
C THR A 206 -19.01 -13.37 -10.33
N LEU A 207 -18.22 -14.42 -10.57
CA LEU A 207 -16.81 -14.28 -10.93
C LEU A 207 -16.61 -13.42 -12.19
N ALA A 208 -17.52 -13.53 -13.17
CA ALA A 208 -17.46 -12.72 -14.39
C ALA A 208 -17.65 -11.22 -14.08
N ASP A 209 -18.62 -10.87 -13.22
CA ASP A 209 -18.86 -9.49 -12.79
C ASP A 209 -17.63 -8.94 -12.06
N ARG A 210 -17.07 -9.70 -11.11
CA ARG A 210 -15.87 -9.28 -10.39
C ARG A 210 -14.67 -9.08 -11.31
N ARG A 211 -14.48 -9.95 -12.30
CA ARG A 211 -13.44 -9.78 -13.32
C ARG A 211 -13.64 -8.53 -14.15
N ALA A 212 -14.86 -8.26 -14.57
CA ALA A 212 -15.20 -7.05 -15.30
C ALA A 212 -14.94 -5.80 -14.45
N ASN A 213 -15.38 -5.78 -13.19
CA ASN A 213 -15.18 -4.66 -12.28
C ASN A 213 -13.69 -4.40 -11.99
N VAL A 214 -12.89 -5.44 -11.73
CA VAL A 214 -11.43 -5.31 -11.54
C VAL A 214 -10.77 -4.76 -12.80
N ALA A 215 -11.19 -5.19 -13.99
CA ALA A 215 -10.69 -4.63 -15.25
C ALA A 215 -11.02 -3.14 -15.39
N LEU A 216 -12.28 -2.74 -15.16
CA LEU A 216 -12.72 -1.35 -15.23
C LEU A 216 -11.95 -0.44 -14.25
N VAL A 217 -11.75 -0.89 -13.03
CA VAL A 217 -10.97 -0.16 -12.01
C VAL A 217 -9.52 -0.02 -12.44
N THR A 218 -8.92 -1.10 -12.95
CA THR A 218 -7.54 -1.09 -13.47
C THR A 218 -7.40 -0.16 -14.68
N ASP A 219 -8.38 -0.16 -15.60
CA ASP A 219 -8.39 0.72 -16.77
C ASP A 219 -8.50 2.20 -16.34
N ARG A 220 -9.35 2.50 -15.33
CA ARG A 220 -9.45 3.86 -14.78
C ARG A 220 -8.14 4.33 -14.17
N PHE A 221 -7.44 3.46 -13.43
CA PHE A 221 -6.09 3.75 -12.92
C PHE A 221 -5.14 4.12 -14.06
N TRP A 222 -5.12 3.34 -15.15
CA TRP A 222 -4.29 3.65 -16.31
C TRP A 222 -4.66 4.96 -17.00
N GLN A 223 -5.95 5.31 -17.05
CA GLN A 223 -6.41 6.61 -17.56
C GLN A 223 -5.84 7.76 -16.72
N MET A 224 -5.88 7.65 -15.39
CA MET A 224 -5.31 8.66 -14.50
C MET A 224 -3.81 8.83 -14.74
N VAL A 225 -3.06 7.72 -14.75
CA VAL A 225 -1.59 7.74 -14.89
C VAL A 225 -1.14 8.26 -16.27
N ARG A 226 -1.89 7.96 -17.34
CA ARG A 226 -1.58 8.38 -18.71
C ARG A 226 -2.10 9.76 -19.09
N GLY A 227 -3.10 10.25 -18.39
CA GLY A 227 -3.76 11.54 -18.66
C GLY A 227 -2.96 12.77 -18.24
N GLY A 228 -1.79 12.59 -17.63
CA GLY A 228 -0.96 13.68 -17.15
C GLY A 228 -1.37 14.17 -15.75
N GLN A 229 -0.69 15.21 -15.27
CA GLN A 229 -0.84 15.69 -13.88
C GLN A 229 -2.29 16.06 -13.51
N SER A 230 -3.05 16.66 -14.41
CA SER A 230 -4.44 17.07 -14.15
C SER A 230 -5.43 15.90 -14.00
N SER A 231 -5.02 14.70 -14.40
CA SER A 231 -5.84 13.48 -14.28
C SER A 231 -5.54 12.69 -13.00
N LEU A 232 -4.47 13.04 -12.31
CA LEU A 232 -4.08 12.40 -11.05
C LEU A 232 -4.91 12.96 -9.89
N PRO A 233 -5.13 12.20 -8.82
CA PRO A 233 -5.76 12.71 -7.61
C PRO A 233 -5.01 13.94 -7.07
N ALA A 234 -5.75 14.95 -6.67
CA ALA A 234 -5.25 16.18 -6.06
C ALA A 234 -5.32 16.17 -4.53
N MET A 235 -6.04 15.19 -3.98
CA MET A 235 -6.17 14.95 -2.54
C MET A 235 -6.00 13.45 -2.25
N MET A 236 -5.59 13.13 -1.02
CA MET A 236 -5.44 11.76 -0.58
C MET A 236 -6.78 11.01 -0.72
N PRO A 237 -6.82 9.89 -1.44
CA PRO A 237 -8.02 9.08 -1.56
C PRO A 237 -8.40 8.49 -0.21
N MET A 238 -9.55 8.90 0.33
CA MET A 238 -10.10 8.35 1.57
C MET A 238 -11.11 7.25 1.27
N SER A 239 -10.98 6.15 1.98
CA SER A 239 -11.80 4.96 1.78
C SER A 239 -13.31 5.19 1.78
N PRO A 240 -13.91 6.04 2.66
CA PRO A 240 -15.35 6.29 2.62
C PRO A 240 -15.84 6.94 1.34
N ALA A 241 -14.99 7.72 0.66
CA ALA A 241 -15.38 8.42 -0.56
C ALA A 241 -15.22 7.55 -1.82
N ILE A 242 -14.19 6.68 -1.88
CA ILE A 242 -13.83 5.98 -3.11
C ILE A 242 -14.12 4.47 -3.08
N ALA A 243 -14.22 3.87 -1.89
CA ALA A 243 -14.49 2.45 -1.65
C ALA A 243 -15.68 2.29 -0.68
N THR A 244 -16.83 2.79 -1.10
CA THR A 244 -18.01 2.96 -0.23
C THR A 244 -18.58 1.65 0.30
N ARG A 245 -18.57 0.58 -0.52
CA ARG A 245 -19.04 -0.76 -0.09
C ARG A 245 -18.10 -1.37 0.93
N PHE A 246 -16.80 -1.30 0.66
CA PHE A 246 -15.79 -1.82 1.56
C PHE A 246 -15.80 -1.09 2.91
N SER A 247 -15.80 0.23 2.88
CA SER A 247 -15.82 1.06 4.09
C SER A 247 -17.09 0.89 4.93
N ALA A 248 -18.23 0.60 4.28
CA ALA A 248 -19.47 0.31 4.99
C ALA A 248 -19.45 -1.08 5.64
N ARG A 249 -18.92 -2.10 4.94
CA ARG A 249 -18.92 -3.49 5.41
C ARG A 249 -17.78 -3.82 6.36
N TYR A 250 -16.58 -3.25 6.12
CA TYR A 250 -15.36 -3.50 6.87
C TYR A 250 -14.70 -2.18 7.33
N PRO A 251 -15.40 -1.36 8.14
CA PRO A 251 -14.91 -0.04 8.51
C PRO A 251 -13.56 -0.08 9.25
N GLU A 252 -13.32 -1.11 10.06
CA GLU A 252 -12.05 -1.30 10.76
C GLU A 252 -10.88 -1.41 9.77
N ALA A 253 -10.98 -2.26 8.76
CA ALA A 253 -9.95 -2.43 7.75
C ALA A 253 -9.74 -1.14 6.94
N ALA A 254 -10.82 -0.47 6.55
CA ALA A 254 -10.76 0.78 5.80
C ALA A 254 -10.05 1.90 6.58
N ILE A 255 -10.29 2.00 7.88
CA ILE A 255 -9.62 2.95 8.77
C ILE A 255 -8.12 2.63 8.90
N ILE A 256 -7.77 1.35 9.08
CA ILE A 256 -6.37 0.92 9.13
C ILE A 256 -5.64 1.33 7.85
N PHE A 257 -6.27 1.17 6.68
CA PHE A 257 -5.66 1.54 5.40
C PHE A 257 -5.58 3.05 5.18
N ASP A 258 -6.58 3.82 5.60
CA ASP A 258 -6.48 5.29 5.57
C ASP A 258 -5.36 5.78 6.49
N ASN A 259 -5.16 5.16 7.66
CA ASN A 259 -4.05 5.47 8.56
C ASN A 259 -2.68 5.08 7.95
N LEU A 260 -2.59 3.95 7.28
CA LEU A 260 -1.41 3.51 6.52
C LEU A 260 -1.06 4.54 5.44
N HIS A 261 -2.02 4.90 4.59
CA HIS A 261 -1.83 5.82 3.47
C HIS A 261 -1.44 7.23 3.96
N SER A 262 -2.06 7.70 5.04
CA SER A 262 -1.69 8.97 5.67
C SER A 262 -0.26 8.95 6.20
N LEU A 263 0.19 7.85 6.82
CA LEU A 263 1.59 7.78 7.28
C LEU A 263 2.58 7.72 6.11
N HIS A 264 2.22 7.12 4.97
CA HIS A 264 3.04 7.19 3.74
C HIS A 264 3.29 8.65 3.32
N ASP A 265 2.24 9.48 3.32
CA ASP A 265 2.35 10.90 3.00
C ASP A 265 3.20 11.65 4.02
N VAL A 266 3.00 11.40 5.31
CA VAL A 266 3.78 12.02 6.39
C VAL A 266 5.27 11.68 6.29
N VAL A 267 5.62 10.43 5.99
CA VAL A 267 7.03 10.03 5.78
C VAL A 267 7.62 10.79 4.59
N SER A 268 6.86 10.89 3.48
CA SER A 268 7.26 11.64 2.29
C SER A 268 7.48 13.11 2.59
N ASP A 269 6.60 13.73 3.37
CA ASP A 269 6.69 15.12 3.80
C ASP A 269 7.94 15.36 4.66
N ILE A 270 8.16 14.54 5.68
CA ILE A 270 9.35 14.65 6.54
C ILE A 270 10.63 14.49 5.73
N LEU A 271 10.69 13.49 4.84
CA LEU A 271 11.88 13.24 4.02
C LEU A 271 12.16 14.38 3.04
N SER A 272 11.13 15.00 2.46
CA SER A 272 11.26 16.07 1.47
C SER A 272 11.42 17.46 2.07
N ASN A 273 11.04 17.67 3.34
CA ASN A 273 11.05 19.00 3.97
C ASN A 273 12.46 19.39 4.44
N PRO A 274 13.05 20.48 3.90
CA PRO A 274 14.36 20.96 4.32
C PRO A 274 14.37 21.60 5.73
N ALA A 275 13.21 22.01 6.25
CA ALA A 275 13.10 22.56 7.60
C ALA A 275 13.26 21.46 8.69
N VAL A 276 13.11 20.18 8.34
CA VAL A 276 13.44 19.08 9.23
C VAL A 276 14.91 18.69 9.00
N PRO A 277 15.83 18.97 9.95
CA PRO A 277 17.25 18.61 9.81
C PRO A 277 17.42 17.10 9.55
N ARG A 278 18.45 16.75 8.76
CA ARG A 278 18.67 15.36 8.34
C ARG A 278 18.79 14.39 9.52
N ASP A 279 19.48 14.78 10.56
CA ASP A 279 19.67 14.01 11.80
C ASP A 279 18.39 13.89 12.66
N GLN A 280 17.39 14.76 12.43
CA GLN A 280 16.11 14.73 13.12
C GLN A 280 15.02 13.95 12.35
N LYS A 281 15.21 13.64 11.06
CA LYS A 281 14.19 12.99 10.24
C LYS A 281 13.74 11.64 10.80
N ARG A 282 14.69 10.79 11.22
CA ARG A 282 14.35 9.50 11.86
C ARG A 282 13.46 9.71 13.09
N LYS A 283 13.83 10.61 13.99
CA LYS A 283 13.06 10.91 15.20
C LYS A 283 11.66 11.42 14.87
N ALA A 284 11.53 12.30 13.87
CA ALA A 284 10.24 12.82 13.43
C ALA A 284 9.35 11.73 12.84
N ILE A 285 9.90 10.84 12.02
CA ILE A 285 9.15 9.73 11.42
C ILE A 285 8.67 8.73 12.49
N LEU A 286 9.54 8.36 13.43
CA LEU A 286 9.16 7.45 14.52
C LEU A 286 8.09 8.07 15.43
N ALA A 287 8.17 9.37 15.70
CA ALA A 287 7.14 10.09 16.47
C ALA A 287 5.80 10.14 15.74
N ALA A 288 5.81 10.36 14.44
CA ALA A 288 4.60 10.29 13.62
C ALA A 288 3.99 8.87 13.61
N ALA A 289 4.81 7.84 13.37
CA ALA A 289 4.37 6.45 13.36
C ALA A 289 3.74 6.02 14.70
N ALA A 290 4.28 6.48 15.83
CA ALA A 290 3.70 6.22 17.14
C ALA A 290 2.27 6.78 17.26
N ARG A 291 1.99 7.97 16.72
CA ARG A 291 0.65 8.59 16.71
C ARG A 291 -0.36 7.88 15.80
N TYR A 292 0.10 7.24 14.72
CA TYR A 292 -0.76 6.41 13.86
C TYR A 292 -1.05 5.02 14.42
N ARG A 293 -0.26 4.59 15.43
CA ARG A 293 -0.46 3.32 16.12
C ARG A 293 -1.31 3.44 17.37
N ASP A 294 -1.25 4.57 18.06
CA ASP A 294 -2.00 4.77 19.30
C ASP A 294 -3.49 5.05 19.03
N ASP A 295 -4.32 4.82 20.05
CA ASP A 295 -5.76 5.05 20.00
C ASP A 295 -6.18 6.38 20.63
N THR A 296 -5.25 7.33 20.79
CA THR A 296 -5.47 8.60 21.51
C THR A 296 -5.11 9.83 20.69
N SER A 297 -4.02 9.81 19.92
CA SER A 297 -3.56 10.97 19.16
C SER A 297 -4.49 11.25 17.96
N ASN A 298 -5.05 12.45 17.92
CA ASN A 298 -5.89 12.93 16.80
C ASN A 298 -7.00 11.95 16.38
N VAL A 299 -7.56 11.21 17.36
CA VAL A 299 -8.69 10.30 17.09
C VAL A 299 -9.95 11.11 16.88
N THR A 300 -10.69 10.74 15.83
CA THR A 300 -12.01 11.29 15.53
C THR A 300 -13.09 10.20 15.53
N SER A 301 -14.36 10.58 15.36
CA SER A 301 -15.44 9.60 15.22
C SER A 301 -15.52 9.03 13.80
N THR A 302 -16.19 7.88 13.67
CA THR A 302 -16.46 7.28 12.36
C THR A 302 -17.33 8.18 11.49
N GLU A 303 -18.26 8.93 12.10
CA GLU A 303 -19.12 9.92 11.41
C GLU A 303 -18.26 11.06 10.86
N ALA A 304 -17.39 11.64 11.70
CA ALA A 304 -16.49 12.73 11.29
C ALA A 304 -15.51 12.26 10.20
N TRP A 305 -15.00 11.03 10.27
CA TRP A 305 -14.17 10.44 9.21
C TRP A 305 -14.91 10.33 7.87
N ARG A 306 -16.20 9.94 7.88
CA ARG A 306 -17.04 9.91 6.68
C ARG A 306 -17.35 11.31 6.14
N SER A 307 -17.68 12.25 7.03
CA SER A 307 -17.95 13.66 6.65
C SER A 307 -16.72 14.29 6.01
N MET A 308 -15.57 14.13 6.61
CA MET A 308 -14.29 14.61 6.10
C MET A 308 -14.02 14.09 4.68
N ALA A 309 -14.20 12.79 4.45
CA ALA A 309 -14.04 12.20 3.12
C ALA A 309 -15.03 12.78 2.10
N ALA A 310 -16.27 13.06 2.50
CA ALA A 310 -17.28 13.67 1.63
C ALA A 310 -16.94 15.14 1.29
N GLU A 311 -16.50 15.91 2.28
CA GLU A 311 -16.13 17.34 2.13
C GLU A 311 -14.92 17.54 1.22
N MET A 312 -13.93 16.64 1.26
CA MET A 312 -12.78 16.69 0.36
C MET A 312 -13.15 16.51 -1.12
N GLY A 313 -14.30 15.93 -1.41
CA GLY A 313 -14.86 15.77 -2.75
C GLY A 313 -14.23 14.62 -3.53
N VAL A 314 -15.03 13.62 -3.87
CA VAL A 314 -14.59 12.39 -4.54
C VAL A 314 -13.84 12.64 -5.85
N GLY A 315 -14.19 13.70 -6.59
CA GLY A 315 -13.51 14.10 -7.84
C GLY A 315 -12.03 14.40 -7.63
N ASN A 316 -11.69 15.04 -6.51
CA ASN A 316 -10.30 15.36 -6.14
C ASN A 316 -9.47 14.12 -5.76
N MET A 317 -10.14 13.03 -5.46
CA MET A 317 -9.55 11.75 -5.06
C MET A 317 -9.45 10.72 -6.20
N GLY A 318 -9.67 11.12 -7.46
CA GLY A 318 -9.66 10.22 -8.62
C GLY A 318 -11.03 9.76 -9.09
N GLY A 319 -12.10 10.10 -8.35
CA GLY A 319 -13.49 9.75 -8.68
C GLY A 319 -13.93 8.39 -8.11
N LEU A 320 -15.23 8.11 -8.26
CA LEU A 320 -15.76 6.79 -7.93
C LEU A 320 -15.24 5.72 -8.89
N PRO A 321 -15.08 4.46 -8.44
CA PRO A 321 -14.74 3.37 -9.32
C PRO A 321 -15.86 3.13 -10.36
N PRO A 322 -15.50 2.92 -11.65
CA PRO A 322 -16.48 2.64 -12.69
C PRO A 322 -16.95 1.19 -12.65
N LEU A 323 -17.81 0.87 -11.68
CA LEU A 323 -18.31 -0.50 -11.50
C LEU A 323 -19.54 -0.75 -12.37
N THR A 324 -19.70 -2.00 -12.83
CA THR A 324 -20.94 -2.45 -13.46
C THR A 324 -22.09 -2.31 -12.45
N ARG A 325 -23.21 -1.75 -12.89
CA ARG A 325 -24.43 -1.77 -12.06
C ARG A 325 -24.95 -3.21 -12.07
N SER A 326 -25.12 -3.78 -10.90
CA SER A 326 -25.92 -5.01 -10.77
C SER A 326 -27.32 -4.68 -11.30
N GLN A 327 -27.72 -5.38 -12.39
CA GLN A 327 -29.09 -5.31 -12.90
C GLN A 327 -30.04 -5.99 -11.91
#